data_58a997eaecd246b5eaebe40c2df58cf1
#
_entry.id   58a997eaecd246b5eaebe40c2df58cf1
#
_cell.length_a   1.000
_cell.length_b   1.000
_cell.length_c   1.000
_cell.angle_alpha   90.00
_cell.angle_beta   90.00
_cell.angle_gamma   90.00
#
_symmetry.space_group_name_H-M   'P 1'
#
loop_
_entity.id
_entity.type
_entity.pdbx_description
1 polymer ?
#
loop_
_entity_poly.entity_id
_entity_poly.type
_entity_poly.pdbx_seq_one_letter_code
_entity_poly.pdbx_strand_id
1 'polypeptide(L)'
;GAQIAADKSVEGFGDELVIETSMTGTVKPVVWRLNPITYRAPENAFVCQAEVASITGEKIGQDIVARFVLGGWSCRTAEEIAANAPSTESMKDLRAEIRVGEKPIADFTFTSGPFVSGELSGDGTRAAFISARSAGPAPEGKDGKAAQRWDERVELSVTNPKAGGESASEIGLDLTITNLSEAFLTELQTATQETAVNPDAAFRVLGIWSRAFTKDGIALNLTDARYVRGKDAAHLKGAFAYKAADPNAQGQELARGASWGSFELAIPQALIAKQTAAVYTASGDLRLIDGVYQSKLEIFENACFVNGNYKGNPIALLSLF
;
A
#
# COMPACT_ATOMS: atom_id res chain seq x y z
N GLY A 1 -26.61 -9.42 -4.50
CA GLY A 1 -26.99 -10.78 -4.15
C GLY A 1 -27.94 -11.37 -5.19
N ALA A 2 -29.14 -10.79 -5.42
CA ALA A 2 -30.15 -11.34 -6.33
C ALA A 2 -29.72 -11.37 -7.83
N GLN A 3 -28.86 -10.46 -8.26
CA GLN A 3 -28.39 -10.41 -9.65
C GLN A 3 -27.38 -11.51 -9.97
N ILE A 4 -26.52 -11.87 -8.99
CA ILE A 4 -25.53 -12.94 -9.12
C ILE A 4 -26.21 -14.32 -9.12
N ALA A 5 -27.29 -14.50 -8.32
CA ALA A 5 -28.04 -15.76 -8.28
C ALA A 5 -28.81 -16.05 -9.57
N ALA A 6 -29.10 -15.05 -10.40
CA ALA A 6 -29.75 -15.22 -11.71
C ALA A 6 -28.76 -15.58 -12.82
N ASP A 7 -27.45 -15.34 -12.61
CA ASP A 7 -26.40 -15.70 -13.55
C ASP A 7 -25.95 -17.15 -13.31
N LYS A 8 -26.29 -18.04 -14.23
CA LYS A 8 -25.95 -19.47 -14.18
C LYS A 8 -24.43 -19.73 -14.22
N SER A 9 -23.61 -18.69 -14.38
CA SER A 9 -22.14 -18.78 -14.32
C SER A 9 -21.59 -18.95 -12.91
N VAL A 10 -22.41 -18.71 -11.85
CA VAL A 10 -22.00 -18.82 -10.43
C VAL A 10 -22.68 -20.02 -9.80
N GLU A 11 -21.87 -21.00 -9.42
CA GLU A 11 -22.29 -22.19 -8.66
C GLU A 11 -21.85 -22.05 -7.20
N GLY A 12 -22.64 -22.56 -6.24
CA GLY A 12 -22.28 -22.55 -4.83
C GLY A 12 -22.66 -21.27 -4.08
N PHE A 13 -23.48 -20.41 -4.69
CA PHE A 13 -24.10 -19.30 -3.97
C PHE A 13 -25.11 -19.92 -2.99
N GLY A 14 -24.63 -20.11 -1.74
CA GLY A 14 -25.30 -20.96 -0.77
C GLY A 14 -26.68 -20.50 -0.35
N ASP A 15 -27.50 -21.47 -0.03
CA ASP A 15 -28.83 -21.30 0.54
C ASP A 15 -28.82 -20.79 1.99
N GLU A 16 -27.63 -20.55 2.60
CA GLU A 16 -27.48 -20.13 3.98
C GLU A 16 -26.66 -18.84 4.13
N LEU A 17 -27.33 -17.72 4.12
CA LEU A 17 -26.86 -16.51 4.79
C LEU A 17 -27.23 -16.66 6.27
N VAL A 18 -26.35 -17.17 7.12
CA VAL A 18 -26.59 -17.27 8.55
C VAL A 18 -26.31 -15.89 9.19
N ILE A 19 -27.38 -15.16 9.51
CA ILE A 19 -27.31 -13.92 10.30
C ILE A 19 -27.61 -14.30 11.75
N GLU A 20 -26.57 -14.42 12.58
CA GLU A 20 -26.72 -14.56 14.02
C GLU A 20 -26.88 -13.17 14.66
N THR A 21 -28.11 -12.70 14.85
CA THR A 21 -28.38 -11.49 15.61
C THR A 21 -28.85 -11.83 17.01
N SER A 22 -28.22 -11.22 18.04
CA SER A 22 -28.69 -11.31 19.43
C SER A 22 -29.56 -10.11 19.77
N MET A 23 -30.78 -10.37 20.22
CA MET A 23 -31.76 -9.35 20.66
C MET A 23 -31.60 -8.94 22.13
N THR A 24 -30.62 -9.41 22.85
CA THR A 24 -30.40 -9.05 24.27
C THR A 24 -29.26 -8.05 24.37
N GLY A 25 -29.53 -6.78 24.54
CA GLY A 25 -28.74 -5.61 25.01
C GLY A 25 -27.20 -5.58 25.08
N THR A 26 -26.54 -6.69 24.98
CA THR A 26 -25.11 -6.85 24.72
C THR A 26 -24.92 -6.94 23.22
N VAL A 27 -24.15 -6.04 22.62
CA VAL A 27 -23.80 -6.05 21.20
C VAL A 27 -23.00 -7.32 20.93
N LYS A 28 -23.69 -8.38 20.50
CA LYS A 28 -22.99 -9.59 20.00
C LYS A 28 -22.47 -9.30 18.60
N PRO A 29 -21.30 -9.84 18.23
CA PRO A 29 -20.79 -9.70 16.88
C PRO A 29 -21.79 -10.28 15.87
N VAL A 30 -22.02 -9.55 14.80
CA VAL A 30 -22.79 -10.04 13.64
C VAL A 30 -21.85 -10.89 12.81
N VAL A 31 -22.21 -12.13 12.55
CA VAL A 31 -21.40 -13.05 11.75
C VAL A 31 -22.17 -13.43 10.48
N TRP A 32 -21.57 -13.18 9.33
CA TRP A 32 -22.02 -13.65 8.04
C TRP A 32 -21.08 -14.73 7.54
N ARG A 33 -21.61 -15.86 7.11
CA ARG A 33 -20.83 -16.94 6.50
C ARG A 33 -21.31 -17.12 5.07
N LEU A 34 -20.34 -17.27 4.16
CA LEU A 34 -20.58 -17.60 2.77
C LEU A 34 -19.99 -19.00 2.51
N ASN A 35 -20.80 -19.87 1.92
CA ASN A 35 -20.36 -21.18 1.47
C ASN A 35 -19.33 -21.06 0.33
N PRO A 36 -18.58 -22.12 0.03
CA PRO A 36 -17.68 -22.10 -1.12
C PRO A 36 -18.41 -21.73 -2.42
N ILE A 37 -17.77 -20.87 -3.21
CA ILE A 37 -18.32 -20.36 -4.47
C ILE A 37 -17.44 -20.85 -5.62
N THR A 38 -18.06 -21.32 -6.71
CA THR A 38 -17.38 -21.56 -7.97
C THR A 38 -17.94 -20.62 -9.01
N TYR A 39 -17.07 -19.84 -9.62
CA TYR A 39 -17.40 -19.01 -10.79
C TYR A 39 -16.79 -19.60 -12.04
N ARG A 40 -17.60 -19.76 -13.09
CA ARG A 40 -17.14 -20.21 -14.41
C ARG A 40 -17.36 -19.07 -15.41
N ALA A 41 -16.30 -18.63 -16.05
CA ALA A 41 -16.38 -17.67 -17.13
C ALA A 41 -17.13 -18.28 -18.34
N PRO A 42 -17.75 -17.44 -19.20
CA PRO A 42 -18.32 -17.87 -20.46
C PRO A 42 -17.30 -18.71 -21.25
N GLU A 43 -17.80 -19.79 -21.91
CA GLU A 43 -16.97 -20.72 -22.68
C GLU A 43 -15.89 -21.45 -21.86
N ASN A 44 -15.99 -21.44 -20.53
CA ASN A 44 -15.01 -21.98 -19.60
C ASN A 44 -13.58 -21.42 -19.79
N ALA A 45 -13.45 -20.16 -20.22
CA ALA A 45 -12.15 -19.52 -20.41
C ALA A 45 -11.30 -19.58 -19.13
N PHE A 46 -11.95 -19.47 -17.96
CA PHE A 46 -11.34 -19.74 -16.65
C PHE A 46 -12.41 -20.17 -15.62
N VAL A 47 -11.96 -20.83 -14.57
CA VAL A 47 -12.78 -21.23 -13.43
C VAL A 47 -12.11 -20.73 -12.16
N CYS A 48 -12.83 -19.91 -11.38
CA CYS A 48 -12.40 -19.47 -10.07
C CYS A 48 -13.18 -20.18 -8.96
N GLN A 49 -12.50 -20.55 -7.91
CA GLN A 49 -13.07 -21.15 -6.72
C GLN A 49 -12.67 -20.35 -5.50
N ALA A 50 -13.63 -20.01 -4.65
CA ALA A 50 -13.41 -19.43 -3.34
C ALA A 50 -13.89 -20.42 -2.28
N GLU A 51 -13.12 -20.55 -1.21
CA GLU A 51 -13.46 -21.37 -0.05
C GLU A 51 -14.47 -20.63 0.84
N VAL A 52 -14.78 -21.22 2.00
CA VAL A 52 -15.66 -20.59 3.00
C VAL A 52 -15.12 -19.22 3.37
N ALA A 53 -16.00 -18.22 3.31
CA ALA A 53 -15.72 -16.88 3.79
C ALA A 53 -16.60 -16.56 5.01
N SER A 54 -16.09 -15.68 5.88
CA SER A 54 -16.88 -15.11 6.97
C SER A 54 -16.60 -13.62 7.10
N ILE A 55 -17.63 -12.85 7.45
CA ILE A 55 -17.53 -11.45 7.83
C ILE A 55 -18.09 -11.32 9.23
N THR A 56 -17.31 -10.76 10.14
CA THR A 56 -17.72 -10.49 11.52
C THR A 56 -17.70 -8.99 11.76
N GLY A 57 -18.80 -8.44 12.24
CA GLY A 57 -18.91 -7.04 12.64
C GLY A 57 -19.16 -6.92 14.13
N GLU A 58 -18.42 -6.08 14.82
CA GLU A 58 -18.61 -5.80 16.25
C GLU A 58 -18.32 -4.33 16.60
N LYS A 59 -18.87 -3.88 17.71
CA LYS A 59 -18.55 -2.57 18.28
C LYS A 59 -17.59 -2.76 19.45
N ILE A 60 -16.40 -2.11 19.37
CA ILE A 60 -15.38 -2.14 20.41
C ILE A 60 -15.17 -0.70 20.90
N GLY A 61 -15.71 -0.35 22.08
CA GLY A 61 -15.70 1.03 22.56
C GLY A 61 -16.53 1.93 21.64
N GLN A 62 -15.89 2.92 21.02
CA GLN A 62 -16.51 3.81 20.03
C GLN A 62 -16.31 3.32 18.58
N ASP A 63 -15.43 2.35 18.36
CA ASP A 63 -15.09 1.87 17.03
C ASP A 63 -16.04 0.77 16.57
N ILE A 64 -16.26 0.71 15.26
CA ILE A 64 -16.87 -0.43 14.55
C ILE A 64 -15.73 -1.19 13.91
N VAL A 65 -15.62 -2.48 14.21
CA VAL A 65 -14.60 -3.37 13.67
C VAL A 65 -15.27 -4.43 12.81
N ALA A 66 -14.89 -4.48 11.54
CA ALA A 66 -15.28 -5.53 10.61
C ALA A 66 -14.08 -6.41 10.28
N ARG A 67 -14.24 -7.73 10.43
CA ARG A 67 -13.22 -8.73 10.07
C ARG A 67 -13.74 -9.61 8.96
N PHE A 68 -12.91 -9.77 7.94
CA PHE A 68 -13.13 -10.68 6.83
C PHE A 68 -12.10 -11.81 6.91
N VAL A 69 -12.57 -13.05 6.76
CA VAL A 69 -11.72 -14.24 6.67
C VAL A 69 -12.18 -15.05 5.47
N LEU A 70 -11.24 -15.46 4.62
CA LEU A 70 -11.45 -16.34 3.48
C LEU A 70 -10.38 -17.42 3.53
N GLY A 71 -10.77 -18.71 3.53
CA GLY A 71 -9.83 -19.85 3.56
C GLY A 71 -8.87 -19.83 2.38
N GLY A 72 -9.41 -19.54 1.19
CA GLY A 72 -8.58 -19.35 0.01
C GLY A 72 -9.42 -19.13 -1.25
N TRP A 73 -8.75 -18.70 -2.30
CA TRP A 73 -9.29 -18.65 -3.66
C TRP A 73 -8.25 -19.08 -4.68
N SER A 74 -8.70 -19.56 -5.81
CA SER A 74 -7.84 -19.90 -6.94
C SER A 74 -8.61 -19.78 -8.25
N CYS A 75 -7.93 -19.35 -9.30
CA CYS A 75 -8.46 -19.33 -10.67
C CYS A 75 -7.58 -20.17 -11.57
N ARG A 76 -8.18 -20.99 -12.43
CA ARG A 76 -7.48 -21.78 -13.46
C ARG A 76 -8.05 -21.49 -14.83
N THR A 77 -7.17 -21.32 -15.80
CA THR A 77 -7.54 -21.21 -17.22
C THR A 77 -8.02 -22.56 -17.77
N ALA A 78 -8.67 -22.55 -18.92
CA ALA A 78 -9.07 -23.77 -19.62
C ALA A 78 -7.87 -24.70 -19.92
N GLU A 79 -6.72 -24.12 -20.27
CA GLU A 79 -5.48 -24.87 -20.54
C GLU A 79 -4.94 -25.55 -19.29
N GLU A 80 -4.90 -24.83 -18.15
CA GLU A 80 -4.47 -25.38 -16.86
C GLU A 80 -5.40 -26.50 -16.38
N ILE A 81 -6.71 -26.37 -16.63
CA ILE A 81 -7.70 -27.41 -16.30
C ILE A 81 -7.46 -28.66 -17.17
N ALA A 82 -7.30 -28.47 -18.50
CA ALA A 82 -7.06 -29.55 -19.44
C ALA A 82 -5.73 -30.30 -19.16
N ALA A 83 -4.69 -29.54 -18.78
CA ALA A 83 -3.37 -30.08 -18.44
C ALA A 83 -3.29 -30.65 -17.02
N ASN A 84 -4.35 -30.55 -16.22
CA ASN A 84 -4.35 -30.83 -14.77
C ASN A 84 -3.21 -30.09 -14.03
N ALA A 85 -2.88 -28.87 -14.50
CA ALA A 85 -1.83 -28.04 -13.95
C ALA A 85 -2.32 -27.31 -12.68
N PRO A 86 -1.41 -26.93 -11.77
CA PRO A 86 -1.76 -26.06 -10.65
C PRO A 86 -2.22 -24.69 -11.16
N SER A 87 -3.00 -23.99 -10.33
CA SER A 87 -3.44 -22.64 -10.60
C SER A 87 -2.25 -21.68 -10.62
N THR A 88 -2.19 -20.78 -11.60
CA THR A 88 -1.26 -19.65 -11.64
C THR A 88 -1.78 -18.42 -10.91
N GLU A 89 -3.04 -18.44 -10.45
CA GLU A 89 -3.66 -17.40 -9.65
C GLU A 89 -4.33 -17.99 -8.42
N SER A 90 -3.70 -17.85 -7.25
CA SER A 90 -4.25 -18.36 -5.99
C SER A 90 -3.73 -17.61 -4.78
N MET A 91 -4.53 -17.61 -3.71
CA MET A 91 -4.16 -17.07 -2.41
C MET A 91 -4.89 -17.84 -1.30
N LYS A 92 -4.23 -18.06 -0.17
CA LYS A 92 -4.79 -18.80 0.97
C LYS A 92 -4.80 -17.95 2.23
N ASP A 93 -5.62 -18.36 3.18
CA ASP A 93 -5.67 -17.79 4.53
C ASP A 93 -5.75 -16.25 4.57
N LEU A 94 -6.67 -15.70 3.76
CA LEU A 94 -6.87 -14.24 3.72
C LEU A 94 -7.60 -13.78 4.98
N ARG A 95 -7.07 -12.74 5.59
CA ARG A 95 -7.71 -12.05 6.71
C ARG A 95 -7.58 -10.55 6.49
N ALA A 96 -8.68 -9.84 6.67
CA ALA A 96 -8.70 -8.38 6.67
C ALA A 96 -9.48 -7.88 7.88
N GLU A 97 -9.01 -6.79 8.49
CA GLU A 97 -9.72 -6.05 9.52
C GLU A 97 -9.85 -4.60 9.06
N ILE A 98 -11.04 -4.05 9.18
CA ILE A 98 -11.33 -2.63 8.97
C ILE A 98 -11.86 -2.10 10.30
N ARG A 99 -11.25 -1.03 10.82
CA ARG A 99 -11.68 -0.35 12.03
C ARG A 99 -12.09 1.07 11.71
N VAL A 100 -13.37 1.36 11.88
CA VAL A 100 -13.98 2.68 11.68
C VAL A 100 -14.26 3.28 13.06
N GLY A 101 -13.72 4.45 13.34
CA GLY A 101 -13.93 5.19 14.60
C GLY A 101 -14.10 6.68 14.33
N GLU A 102 -13.64 7.52 15.26
CA GLU A 102 -13.65 8.98 15.11
C GLU A 102 -12.63 9.53 14.10
N LYS A 103 -11.93 8.65 13.40
CA LYS A 103 -10.90 8.98 12.41
C LYS A 103 -11.54 9.25 11.04
N PRO A 104 -10.97 10.16 10.23
CA PRO A 104 -11.48 10.44 8.87
C PRO A 104 -11.31 9.27 7.90
N ILE A 105 -10.32 8.40 8.14
CA ILE A 105 -10.08 7.17 7.39
C ILE A 105 -10.08 5.99 8.37
N ALA A 106 -10.67 4.88 7.94
CA ALA A 106 -10.63 3.63 8.68
C ALA A 106 -9.21 3.03 8.70
N ASP A 107 -8.79 2.49 9.84
CA ASP A 107 -7.61 1.63 9.85
C ASP A 107 -7.93 0.35 9.08
N PHE A 108 -6.96 -0.14 8.33
CA PHE A 108 -7.06 -1.36 7.57
C PHE A 108 -5.85 -2.24 7.81
N THR A 109 -6.07 -3.52 8.06
CA THR A 109 -5.02 -4.53 8.06
C THR A 109 -5.41 -5.70 7.17
N PHE A 110 -4.43 -6.26 6.49
CA PHE A 110 -4.59 -7.42 5.63
C PHE A 110 -3.43 -8.37 5.84
N THR A 111 -3.73 -9.67 5.87
CA THR A 111 -2.72 -10.73 5.83
C THR A 111 -3.18 -11.85 4.90
N SER A 112 -2.25 -12.50 4.25
CA SER A 112 -2.49 -13.76 3.56
C SER A 112 -1.44 -14.80 3.93
N GLY A 113 -1.75 -16.05 3.73
CA GLY A 113 -0.81 -17.15 3.61
C GLY A 113 -0.22 -17.22 2.20
N PRO A 114 0.16 -18.43 1.73
CA PRO A 114 0.79 -18.61 0.42
C PRO A 114 -0.07 -18.09 -0.73
N PHE A 115 0.59 -17.46 -1.70
CA PHE A 115 -0.05 -16.96 -2.91
C PHE A 115 0.79 -17.22 -4.16
N VAL A 116 0.12 -17.26 -5.31
CA VAL A 116 0.70 -17.29 -6.65
C VAL A 116 -0.07 -16.32 -7.52
N SER A 117 0.63 -15.49 -8.31
CA SER A 117 0.05 -14.60 -9.30
C SER A 117 1.01 -14.52 -10.50
N GLY A 118 0.73 -15.29 -11.54
CA GLY A 118 1.61 -15.49 -12.68
C GLY A 118 2.97 -16.07 -12.24
N GLU A 119 4.04 -15.34 -12.52
CA GLU A 119 5.40 -15.71 -12.10
C GLU A 119 5.78 -15.26 -10.68
N LEU A 120 4.92 -14.46 -10.03
CA LEU A 120 5.11 -14.01 -8.66
C LEU A 120 4.48 -15.00 -7.69
N SER A 121 5.21 -15.37 -6.64
CA SER A 121 4.68 -16.17 -5.52
C SER A 121 5.34 -15.77 -4.21
N GLY A 122 4.74 -16.18 -3.10
CA GLY A 122 5.27 -15.97 -1.76
C GLY A 122 4.52 -16.81 -0.73
N ASP A 123 5.09 -16.89 0.47
CA ASP A 123 4.51 -17.67 1.57
C ASP A 123 3.51 -16.85 2.40
N GLY A 124 3.44 -15.54 2.19
CA GLY A 124 2.47 -14.67 2.83
C GLY A 124 2.68 -13.20 2.50
N THR A 125 1.61 -12.42 2.68
CA THR A 125 1.63 -10.96 2.58
C THR A 125 1.04 -10.35 3.83
N ARG A 126 1.50 -9.14 4.15
CA ARG A 126 0.90 -8.28 5.16
C ARG A 126 0.82 -6.87 4.63
N ALA A 127 -0.32 -6.22 4.84
CA ALA A 127 -0.51 -4.79 4.64
C ALA A 127 -1.19 -4.20 5.88
N ALA A 128 -0.77 -3.02 6.30
CA ALA A 128 -1.45 -2.25 7.33
C ALA A 128 -1.43 -0.77 6.95
N PHE A 129 -2.58 -0.12 7.13
CA PHE A 129 -2.79 1.30 6.98
C PHE A 129 -3.42 1.78 8.28
N ILE A 130 -2.67 2.55 9.06
CA ILE A 130 -3.06 2.92 10.42
C ILE A 130 -2.95 4.43 10.59
N SER A 131 -4.10 5.06 10.85
CA SER A 131 -4.18 6.50 11.07
C SER A 131 -4.04 6.85 12.55
N ALA A 132 -3.24 7.86 12.84
CA ALA A 132 -3.10 8.45 14.16
C ALA A 132 -3.21 9.98 14.09
N ARG A 133 -3.59 10.62 15.19
CA ARG A 133 -3.52 12.08 15.29
C ARG A 133 -2.06 12.51 15.22
N SER A 134 -1.77 13.47 14.36
CA SER A 134 -0.43 14.05 14.26
C SER A 134 -0.03 14.72 15.56
N ALA A 135 1.19 14.46 16.03
CA ALA A 135 1.77 15.10 17.21
C ALA A 135 2.33 16.50 16.92
N GLY A 136 2.37 16.92 15.65
CA GLY A 136 2.90 18.20 15.21
C GLY A 136 1.98 19.39 15.59
N PRO A 137 2.50 20.62 15.62
CA PRO A 137 1.70 21.80 15.83
C PRO A 137 0.70 21.94 14.69
N ALA A 138 -0.59 21.94 15.04
CA ALA A 138 -1.64 22.15 14.07
C ALA A 138 -1.59 23.62 13.59
N PRO A 139 -1.63 23.91 12.27
CA PRO A 139 -1.76 25.26 11.79
C PRO A 139 -3.09 25.87 12.29
N GLU A 140 -3.09 27.13 12.64
CA GLU A 140 -4.32 27.84 13.00
C GLU A 140 -5.30 27.81 11.81
N GLY A 141 -6.50 27.28 12.04
CA GLY A 141 -7.59 27.37 11.09
C GLY A 141 -8.13 28.79 10.97
N LYS A 142 -8.88 29.09 9.93
CA LYS A 142 -9.49 30.41 9.70
C LYS A 142 -10.42 30.88 10.82
N ASP A 143 -10.88 29.97 11.66
CA ASP A 143 -11.75 30.16 12.82
C ASP A 143 -10.98 30.22 14.16
N GLY A 144 -9.64 30.31 14.13
CA GLY A 144 -8.77 30.32 15.31
C GLY A 144 -8.67 28.97 16.04
N LYS A 145 -9.27 27.90 15.49
CA LYS A 145 -9.11 26.55 16.02
C LYS A 145 -7.97 25.85 15.31
N ALA A 146 -7.16 25.12 16.07
CA ALA A 146 -6.12 24.28 15.50
C ALA A 146 -6.73 23.23 14.56
N ALA A 147 -6.36 23.27 13.27
CA ALA A 147 -6.85 22.30 12.30
C ALA A 147 -6.30 20.91 12.65
N GLN A 148 -7.18 19.96 12.84
CA GLN A 148 -6.77 18.60 13.15
C GLN A 148 -5.99 17.99 11.98
N ARG A 149 -4.85 17.36 12.29
CA ARG A 149 -3.97 16.70 11.34
C ARG A 149 -3.79 15.23 11.72
N TRP A 150 -3.48 14.43 10.72
CA TRP A 150 -3.36 12.99 10.83
C TRP A 150 -2.04 12.50 10.25
N ASP A 151 -1.53 11.45 10.81
CA ASP A 151 -0.39 10.70 10.28
C ASP A 151 -0.89 9.33 9.87
N GLU A 152 -0.52 8.88 8.68
CA GLU A 152 -0.88 7.58 8.13
C GLU A 152 0.37 6.70 8.05
N ARG A 153 0.38 5.59 8.78
CA ARG A 153 1.44 4.59 8.70
C ARG A 153 1.03 3.49 7.74
N VAL A 154 1.91 3.22 6.79
CA VAL A 154 1.76 2.17 5.78
C VAL A 154 2.84 1.12 6.01
N GLU A 155 2.43 -0.09 6.35
CA GLU A 155 3.31 -1.26 6.42
C GLU A 155 2.93 -2.24 5.33
N LEU A 156 3.90 -2.68 4.54
CA LEU A 156 3.73 -3.73 3.54
C LEU A 156 4.86 -4.75 3.71
N SER A 157 4.54 -6.03 3.61
CA SER A 157 5.58 -7.07 3.54
C SER A 157 5.13 -8.29 2.74
N VAL A 158 6.09 -8.94 2.12
CA VAL A 158 5.94 -10.22 1.43
C VAL A 158 7.02 -11.16 1.94
N THR A 159 6.61 -12.32 2.42
CA THR A 159 7.51 -13.36 2.94
C THR A 159 7.84 -14.36 1.83
N ASN A 160 9.12 -14.70 1.71
CA ASN A 160 9.66 -15.62 0.72
C ASN A 160 9.17 -15.34 -0.72
N PRO A 161 9.21 -14.08 -1.19
CA PRO A 161 8.78 -13.75 -2.55
C PRO A 161 9.72 -14.41 -3.57
N LYS A 162 9.10 -14.88 -4.68
CA LYS A 162 9.79 -15.41 -5.86
C LYS A 162 9.21 -14.75 -7.09
N ALA A 163 10.05 -14.30 -8.00
CA ALA A 163 9.65 -13.70 -9.26
C ALA A 163 10.75 -13.91 -10.31
N GLY A 164 10.39 -14.36 -11.52
CA GLY A 164 11.33 -14.50 -12.63
C GLY A 164 12.59 -15.34 -12.34
N GLY A 165 12.47 -16.37 -11.48
CA GLY A 165 13.60 -17.22 -11.05
C GLY A 165 14.42 -16.65 -9.87
N GLU A 166 14.21 -15.41 -9.47
CA GLU A 166 14.82 -14.78 -8.29
C GLU A 166 13.97 -15.06 -7.05
N SER A 167 14.63 -15.12 -5.89
CA SER A 167 13.97 -15.31 -4.60
C SER A 167 14.58 -14.45 -3.52
N ALA A 168 13.74 -13.95 -2.61
CA ALA A 168 14.13 -13.28 -1.39
C ALA A 168 13.49 -13.95 -0.17
N SER A 169 14.00 -13.68 1.01
CA SER A 169 13.38 -14.11 2.26
C SER A 169 12.27 -13.14 2.66
N GLU A 170 12.44 -11.85 2.36
CA GLU A 170 11.45 -10.82 2.67
C GLU A 170 11.64 -9.60 1.75
N ILE A 171 10.52 -8.99 1.38
CA ILE A 171 10.44 -7.61 0.89
C ILE A 171 9.53 -6.86 1.83
N GLY A 172 9.94 -5.68 2.31
CA GLY A 172 9.15 -4.89 3.26
C GLY A 172 9.23 -3.39 3.01
N LEU A 173 8.19 -2.69 3.44
CA LEU A 173 8.07 -1.24 3.43
C LEU A 173 7.40 -0.79 4.73
N ASP A 174 7.98 0.19 5.41
CA ASP A 174 7.41 0.92 6.55
C ASP A 174 7.56 2.42 6.27
N LEU A 175 6.43 3.06 5.97
CA LEU A 175 6.35 4.46 5.57
C LEU A 175 5.30 5.17 6.42
N THR A 176 5.62 6.37 6.92
CA THR A 176 4.66 7.26 7.54
C THR A 176 4.48 8.52 6.69
N ILE A 177 3.24 8.84 6.38
CA ILE A 177 2.84 10.08 5.72
C ILE A 177 2.29 10.99 6.80
N THR A 178 2.88 12.16 7.00
CA THR A 178 2.54 13.03 8.12
C THR A 178 1.83 14.29 7.66
N ASN A 179 1.13 14.92 8.61
CA ASN A 179 0.48 16.22 8.42
C ASN A 179 -0.70 16.21 7.42
N LEU A 180 -1.43 15.11 7.32
CA LEU A 180 -2.60 14.97 6.46
C LEU A 180 -3.78 15.79 7.01
N SER A 181 -4.41 16.63 6.19
CA SER A 181 -5.63 17.32 6.58
C SER A 181 -6.87 16.44 6.39
N GLU A 182 -7.91 16.65 7.20
CA GLU A 182 -9.17 15.95 7.04
C GLU A 182 -9.80 16.20 5.65
N ALA A 183 -9.68 17.42 5.14
CA ALA A 183 -10.14 17.77 3.79
C ALA A 183 -9.43 16.96 2.71
N PHE A 184 -8.10 16.80 2.81
CA PHE A 184 -7.33 15.96 1.90
C PHE A 184 -7.78 14.50 1.97
N LEU A 185 -7.93 13.95 3.17
CA LEU A 185 -8.32 12.55 3.37
C LEU A 185 -9.73 12.28 2.81
N THR A 186 -10.67 13.20 3.01
CA THR A 186 -12.04 13.11 2.46
C THR A 186 -12.03 13.17 0.93
N GLU A 187 -11.26 14.11 0.35
CA GLU A 187 -11.15 14.25 -1.10
C GLU A 187 -10.50 13.01 -1.74
N LEU A 188 -9.44 12.48 -1.10
CA LEU A 188 -8.74 11.27 -1.54
C LEU A 188 -9.67 10.06 -1.52
N GLN A 189 -10.43 9.87 -0.43
CA GLN A 189 -11.39 8.78 -0.30
C GLN A 189 -12.45 8.83 -1.41
N THR A 190 -13.03 10.02 -1.67
CA THR A 190 -14.02 10.21 -2.73
C THR A 190 -13.43 9.88 -4.10
N ALA A 191 -12.24 10.41 -4.42
CA ALA A 191 -11.59 10.15 -5.70
C ALA A 191 -11.23 8.67 -5.89
N THR A 192 -10.79 7.99 -4.82
CA THR A 192 -10.46 6.56 -4.87
C THR A 192 -11.71 5.70 -5.12
N GLN A 193 -12.86 6.05 -4.54
CA GLN A 193 -14.12 5.38 -4.83
C GLN A 193 -14.55 5.56 -6.30
N GLU A 194 -14.32 6.74 -6.87
CA GLU A 194 -14.59 7.03 -8.28
C GLU A 194 -13.70 6.20 -9.21
N THR A 195 -12.43 5.91 -8.85
CA THR A 195 -11.53 5.09 -9.69
C THR A 195 -12.03 3.67 -9.89
N ALA A 196 -12.82 3.14 -8.96
CA ALA A 196 -13.40 1.81 -9.09
C ALA A 196 -14.38 1.69 -10.29
N VAL A 197 -14.94 2.81 -10.74
CA VAL A 197 -15.92 2.87 -11.85
C VAL A 197 -15.44 3.70 -13.04
N ASN A 198 -14.43 4.54 -12.86
CA ASN A 198 -13.85 5.42 -13.88
C ASN A 198 -12.31 5.45 -13.77
N PRO A 199 -11.56 4.76 -14.64
CA PRO A 199 -10.09 4.77 -14.63
C PRO A 199 -9.46 6.17 -14.77
N ASP A 200 -10.12 7.12 -15.44
CA ASP A 200 -9.60 8.48 -15.61
C ASP A 200 -9.54 9.26 -14.27
N ALA A 201 -10.29 8.81 -13.26
CA ALA A 201 -10.22 9.39 -11.93
C ALA A 201 -8.83 9.18 -11.25
N ALA A 202 -8.00 8.28 -11.77
CA ALA A 202 -6.62 8.10 -11.30
C ALA A 202 -5.79 9.38 -11.43
N PHE A 203 -5.97 10.16 -12.49
CA PHE A 203 -5.31 11.46 -12.65
C PHE A 203 -5.75 12.48 -11.60
N ARG A 204 -7.00 12.41 -11.16
CA ARG A 204 -7.51 13.24 -10.05
C ARG A 204 -6.82 12.88 -8.74
N VAL A 205 -6.62 11.61 -8.46
CA VAL A 205 -5.88 11.14 -7.28
C VAL A 205 -4.46 11.69 -7.27
N LEU A 206 -3.74 11.64 -8.41
CA LEU A 206 -2.40 12.24 -8.54
C LEU A 206 -2.42 13.76 -8.30
N GLY A 207 -3.43 14.46 -8.82
CA GLY A 207 -3.62 15.89 -8.58
C GLY A 207 -3.88 16.23 -7.11
N ILE A 208 -4.64 15.41 -6.39
CA ILE A 208 -4.90 15.55 -4.95
C ILE A 208 -3.59 15.41 -4.16
N TRP A 209 -2.80 14.38 -4.44
CA TRP A 209 -1.50 14.17 -3.80
C TRP A 209 -0.53 15.32 -4.09
N SER A 210 -0.44 15.76 -5.35
CA SER A 210 0.42 16.89 -5.72
C SER A 210 0.08 18.16 -4.92
N ARG A 211 -1.22 18.49 -4.78
CA ARG A 211 -1.66 19.63 -3.97
C ARG A 211 -1.32 19.45 -2.49
N ALA A 212 -1.51 18.28 -1.96
CA ALA A 212 -1.25 17.98 -0.56
C ALA A 212 0.24 18.16 -0.23
N PHE A 213 1.14 17.66 -1.08
CA PHE A 213 2.57 17.90 -0.91
C PHE A 213 2.94 19.38 -0.99
N THR A 214 2.40 20.10 -1.97
CA THR A 214 2.83 21.46 -2.27
C THR A 214 2.15 22.51 -1.39
N LYS A 215 0.90 22.29 -0.97
CA LYS A 215 0.12 23.30 -0.22
C LYS A 215 -0.06 22.95 1.24
N ASP A 216 -0.32 21.67 1.55
CA ASP A 216 -0.64 21.25 2.92
C ASP A 216 0.61 20.91 3.74
N GLY A 217 1.78 20.83 3.09
CA GLY A 217 3.06 20.55 3.74
C GLY A 217 3.12 19.12 4.27
N ILE A 218 2.58 18.17 3.51
CA ILE A 218 2.70 16.74 3.79
C ILE A 218 4.18 16.35 3.73
N ALA A 219 4.60 15.50 4.66
CA ALA A 219 5.93 14.90 4.64
C ALA A 219 5.85 13.37 4.61
N LEU A 220 6.86 12.76 4.01
CA LEU A 220 7.07 11.32 3.99
C LEU A 220 8.21 10.96 4.92
N ASN A 221 8.04 9.94 5.74
CA ASN A 221 9.10 9.35 6.54
C ASN A 221 9.18 7.85 6.23
N LEU A 222 10.17 7.48 5.44
CA LEU A 222 10.48 6.08 5.13
C LEU A 222 11.33 5.52 6.26
N THR A 223 10.68 4.82 7.19
CA THR A 223 11.34 4.18 8.32
C THR A 223 12.23 3.05 7.84
N ASP A 224 11.74 2.24 6.90
CA ASP A 224 12.50 1.16 6.31
C ASP A 224 11.84 0.67 5.01
N ALA A 225 12.61 0.59 3.93
CA ALA A 225 12.30 -0.26 2.81
C ALA A 225 13.40 -1.30 2.72
N ARG A 226 13.04 -2.60 2.80
CA ARG A 226 14.02 -3.68 2.92
C ARG A 226 13.82 -4.77 1.89
N TYR A 227 14.94 -5.31 1.47
CA TYR A 227 15.03 -6.52 0.67
C TYR A 227 16.00 -7.48 1.35
N VAL A 228 15.53 -8.67 1.72
CA VAL A 228 16.31 -9.66 2.48
C VAL A 228 16.49 -10.92 1.65
N ARG A 229 17.73 -11.39 1.51
CA ARG A 229 18.07 -12.67 0.88
C ARG A 229 19.06 -13.44 1.76
N GLY A 230 18.58 -14.52 2.37
CA GLY A 230 19.34 -15.28 3.34
C GLY A 230 19.66 -14.43 4.59
N LYS A 231 20.95 -14.18 4.85
CA LYS A 231 21.42 -13.35 5.97
C LYS A 231 21.66 -11.89 5.60
N ASP A 232 21.61 -11.57 4.32
CA ASP A 232 21.94 -10.25 3.79
C ASP A 232 20.68 -9.43 3.62
N ALA A 233 20.68 -8.20 4.11
CA ALA A 233 19.56 -7.27 4.03
C ALA A 233 20.01 -5.93 3.45
N ALA A 234 19.37 -5.50 2.37
CA ALA A 234 19.46 -4.13 1.87
C ALA A 234 18.36 -3.27 2.52
N HIS A 235 18.70 -2.04 2.84
CA HIS A 235 17.81 -1.08 3.49
C HIS A 235 17.85 0.28 2.79
N LEU A 236 16.70 0.90 2.67
CA LEU A 236 16.54 2.32 2.32
C LEU A 236 15.70 2.98 3.41
N LYS A 237 16.21 4.06 3.99
CA LYS A 237 15.57 4.87 5.02
C LYS A 237 15.65 6.33 4.63
N GLY A 238 14.73 7.14 5.12
CA GLY A 238 14.83 8.57 4.85
C GLY A 238 13.55 9.33 5.10
N ALA A 239 13.62 10.61 4.82
CA ALA A 239 12.47 11.50 4.92
C ALA A 239 12.50 12.51 3.78
N PHE A 240 11.31 12.95 3.39
CA PHE A 240 11.13 13.99 2.38
C PHE A 240 9.97 14.91 2.78
N ALA A 241 10.18 16.20 2.63
CA ALA A 241 9.17 17.22 2.83
C ALA A 241 9.28 18.27 1.72
N TYR A 242 8.18 18.90 1.39
CA TYR A 242 8.10 20.01 0.46
C TYR A 242 7.31 21.16 1.08
N LYS A 243 7.74 22.40 0.81
CA LYS A 243 7.03 23.60 1.23
C LYS A 243 6.90 24.53 0.04
N ALA A 244 5.68 24.87 -0.35
CA ALA A 244 5.44 25.89 -1.37
C ALA A 244 5.99 27.25 -0.92
N ALA A 245 6.56 28.01 -1.86
CA ALA A 245 6.99 29.38 -1.60
C ALA A 245 5.80 30.31 -1.28
N ASP A 246 4.67 30.08 -1.96
CA ASP A 246 3.37 30.71 -1.71
C ASP A 246 2.31 29.60 -1.53
N PRO A 247 1.56 29.58 -0.43
CA PRO A 247 0.48 28.61 -0.23
C PRO A 247 -0.64 28.69 -1.27
N ASN A 248 -0.74 29.82 -2.01
CA ASN A 248 -1.69 30.00 -3.08
C ASN A 248 -1.10 29.74 -4.49
N ALA A 249 0.16 29.36 -4.58
CA ALA A 249 0.82 29.06 -5.85
C ALA A 249 0.07 28.03 -6.68
N GLN A 250 0.05 28.21 -8.01
CA GLN A 250 -0.55 27.30 -8.98
C GLN A 250 0.38 27.09 -10.17
N GLY A 251 0.27 25.91 -10.81
CA GLY A 251 1.03 25.61 -12.01
C GLY A 251 2.55 25.72 -11.80
N GLN A 252 3.23 26.47 -12.67
CA GLN A 252 4.69 26.62 -12.59
C GLN A 252 5.21 27.33 -11.32
N GLU A 253 4.36 28.07 -10.61
CA GLU A 253 4.75 28.71 -9.35
C GLU A 253 4.94 27.67 -8.22
N LEU A 254 4.32 26.50 -8.32
CA LEU A 254 4.57 25.37 -7.42
C LEU A 254 6.05 24.94 -7.48
N ALA A 255 6.71 25.07 -8.62
CA ALA A 255 8.12 24.74 -8.78
C ALA A 255 9.07 25.70 -8.01
N ARG A 256 8.57 26.84 -7.51
CA ARG A 256 9.33 27.79 -6.68
C ARG A 256 9.37 27.41 -5.19
N GLY A 257 8.64 26.37 -4.79
CA GLY A 257 8.75 25.84 -3.44
C GLY A 257 10.11 25.22 -3.17
N ALA A 258 10.37 24.90 -1.93
CA ALA A 258 11.60 24.24 -1.52
C ALA A 258 11.32 22.84 -1.01
N SER A 259 12.16 21.88 -1.39
CA SER A 259 12.12 20.51 -0.92
C SER A 259 13.33 20.20 -0.06
N TRP A 260 13.10 19.41 0.98
CA TRP A 260 14.13 18.90 1.87
C TRP A 260 13.96 17.40 2.00
N GLY A 261 15.06 16.70 2.06
CA GLY A 261 15.02 15.26 2.28
C GLY A 261 16.42 14.69 2.50
N SER A 262 16.44 13.55 3.12
CA SER A 262 17.65 12.74 3.24
C SER A 262 17.24 11.28 3.16
N PHE A 263 17.93 10.52 2.31
CA PHE A 263 17.74 9.07 2.20
C PHE A 263 19.09 8.39 2.29
N GLU A 264 19.12 7.29 3.02
CA GLU A 264 20.30 6.46 3.22
C GLU A 264 20.01 5.06 2.69
N LEU A 265 20.83 4.62 1.75
CA LEU A 265 20.81 3.30 1.15
C LEU A 265 21.99 2.49 1.64
N ALA A 266 21.74 1.27 2.09
CA ALA A 266 22.76 0.29 2.45
C ALA A 266 22.48 -1.03 1.73
N ILE A 267 23.42 -1.54 0.93
CA ILE A 267 23.31 -2.78 0.17
C ILE A 267 24.53 -3.65 0.44
N PRO A 268 24.40 -4.82 1.09
CA PRO A 268 25.48 -5.80 1.18
C PRO A 268 26.00 -6.18 -0.21
N GLN A 269 27.31 -6.39 -0.34
CA GLN A 269 27.95 -6.78 -1.61
C GLN A 269 27.30 -8.02 -2.27
N ALA A 270 26.80 -8.94 -1.45
CA ALA A 270 26.14 -10.17 -1.94
C ALA A 270 24.81 -9.91 -2.66
N LEU A 271 24.19 -8.74 -2.49
CA LEU A 271 22.88 -8.41 -3.03
C LEU A 271 22.92 -7.58 -4.32
N ILE A 272 24.10 -7.13 -4.76
CA ILE A 272 24.26 -6.33 -5.97
C ILE A 272 25.26 -6.96 -6.93
N ALA A 273 24.96 -6.97 -8.21
CA ALA A 273 25.89 -7.45 -9.23
C ALA A 273 27.16 -6.58 -9.27
N LYS A 274 28.33 -7.21 -9.34
CA LYS A 274 29.63 -6.52 -9.34
C LYS A 274 29.76 -5.44 -10.43
N GLN A 275 29.22 -5.71 -11.62
CA GLN A 275 29.25 -4.73 -12.71
C GLN A 275 28.41 -3.50 -12.40
N THR A 276 27.19 -3.69 -11.87
CA THR A 276 26.32 -2.60 -11.42
C THR A 276 26.96 -1.78 -10.31
N ALA A 277 27.51 -2.45 -9.30
CA ALA A 277 28.22 -1.79 -8.21
C ALA A 277 29.41 -0.97 -8.72
N ALA A 278 30.20 -1.50 -9.67
CA ALA A 278 31.36 -0.81 -10.23
C ALA A 278 30.98 0.50 -10.94
N VAL A 279 29.88 0.52 -11.70
CA VAL A 279 29.36 1.73 -12.37
C VAL A 279 29.00 2.82 -11.37
N TYR A 280 28.24 2.49 -10.35
CA TYR A 280 27.78 3.47 -9.34
C TYR A 280 28.92 3.87 -8.37
N THR A 281 29.92 3.02 -8.16
CA THR A 281 31.13 3.37 -7.38
C THR A 281 32.03 4.33 -8.19
N ALA A 282 32.16 4.09 -9.49
CA ALA A 282 32.94 4.98 -10.36
C ALA A 282 32.33 6.38 -10.49
N SER A 283 30.99 6.48 -10.48
CA SER A 283 30.28 7.79 -10.46
C SER A 283 30.26 8.46 -9.09
N GLY A 284 30.74 7.78 -8.03
CA GLY A 284 30.70 8.26 -6.64
C GLY A 284 29.31 8.13 -5.97
N ASP A 285 28.36 7.47 -6.63
CA ASP A 285 26.99 7.32 -6.12
C ASP A 285 26.88 6.19 -5.08
N LEU A 286 27.79 5.22 -5.10
CA LEU A 286 27.97 4.21 -4.07
C LEU A 286 29.38 4.27 -3.47
N ARG A 287 29.49 4.04 -2.18
CA ARG A 287 30.74 3.89 -1.46
C ARG A 287 30.76 2.54 -0.77
N LEU A 288 31.84 1.78 -0.94
CA LEU A 288 31.99 0.51 -0.25
C LEU A 288 32.64 0.74 1.11
N ILE A 289 31.95 0.41 2.19
CA ILE A 289 32.39 0.53 3.57
C ILE A 289 32.08 -0.79 4.28
N ASP A 290 33.08 -1.47 4.81
CA ASP A 290 32.98 -2.73 5.57
C ASP A 290 32.07 -3.81 4.87
N GLY A 291 32.23 -3.96 3.55
CA GLY A 291 31.48 -4.96 2.79
C GLY A 291 30.04 -4.56 2.43
N VAL A 292 29.64 -3.32 2.74
CA VAL A 292 28.31 -2.76 2.42
C VAL A 292 28.49 -1.57 1.50
N TYR A 293 27.77 -1.56 0.37
CA TYR A 293 27.63 -0.37 -0.47
C TYR A 293 26.66 0.59 0.19
N GLN A 294 27.09 1.82 0.39
CA GLN A 294 26.30 2.88 0.99
C GLN A 294 26.14 4.05 0.04
N SER A 295 24.98 4.69 0.09
CA SER A 295 24.68 5.92 -0.60
C SER A 295 23.86 6.83 0.29
N LYS A 296 24.15 8.12 0.28
CA LYS A 296 23.35 9.15 0.94
C LYS A 296 22.86 10.13 -0.09
N LEU A 297 21.54 10.19 -0.28
CA LEU A 297 20.85 11.20 -1.06
C LEU A 297 20.41 12.33 -0.13
N GLU A 298 20.77 13.55 -0.44
CA GLU A 298 20.37 14.74 0.30
C GLU A 298 19.68 15.72 -0.67
N ILE A 299 18.54 16.25 -0.26
CA ILE A 299 17.76 17.24 -0.99
C ILE A 299 17.68 18.46 -0.11
N PHE A 300 18.15 19.59 -0.63
CA PHE A 300 18.13 20.87 0.06
C PHE A 300 17.74 21.97 -0.92
N GLU A 301 16.64 22.66 -0.63
CA GLU A 301 16.13 23.77 -1.47
C GLU A 301 16.09 23.41 -2.97
N ASN A 302 15.55 22.23 -3.29
CA ASN A 302 15.48 21.70 -4.66
C ASN A 302 16.83 21.33 -5.31
N ALA A 303 17.92 21.35 -4.57
CA ALA A 303 19.18 20.78 -5.01
C ALA A 303 19.33 19.35 -4.51
N CYS A 304 19.70 18.42 -5.38
CA CYS A 304 19.89 17.02 -5.08
C CYS A 304 21.38 16.70 -5.06
N PHE A 305 21.86 16.06 -4.00
CA PHE A 305 23.23 15.63 -3.82
C PHE A 305 23.26 14.13 -3.50
N VAL A 306 24.13 13.39 -4.17
CA VAL A 306 24.43 12.01 -3.83
C VAL A 306 25.84 11.92 -3.30
N ASN A 307 26.00 11.50 -2.05
CA ASN A 307 27.30 11.47 -1.35
C ASN A 307 28.06 12.81 -1.41
N GLY A 308 27.34 13.94 -1.39
CA GLY A 308 27.88 15.30 -1.49
C GLY A 308 28.11 15.79 -2.93
N ASN A 309 27.89 14.96 -3.95
CA ASN A 309 28.00 15.36 -5.37
C ASN A 309 26.67 15.89 -5.89
N TYR A 310 26.65 17.08 -6.43
CA TYR A 310 25.45 17.69 -7.02
C TYR A 310 24.96 16.87 -8.22
N LYS A 311 23.66 16.56 -8.27
CA LYS A 311 23.01 15.74 -9.30
C LYS A 311 21.86 16.48 -10.06
N GLY A 312 21.55 17.71 -9.68
CA GLY A 312 20.50 18.49 -10.31
C GLY A 312 19.33 18.81 -9.39
N ASN A 313 18.23 19.25 -9.98
CA ASN A 313 16.98 19.54 -9.27
C ASN A 313 16.03 18.33 -9.36
N PRO A 314 15.65 17.69 -8.24
CA PRO A 314 14.75 16.52 -8.25
C PRO A 314 13.35 16.86 -8.76
N ILE A 315 12.87 18.09 -8.60
CA ILE A 315 11.56 18.52 -9.10
C ILE A 315 11.57 18.61 -10.63
N ALA A 316 12.69 18.98 -11.24
CA ALA A 316 12.82 18.96 -12.70
C ALA A 316 12.71 17.54 -13.28
N LEU A 317 13.07 16.51 -12.51
CA LEU A 317 12.88 15.10 -12.91
C LEU A 317 11.40 14.69 -12.83
N LEU A 318 10.64 15.20 -11.87
CA LEU A 318 9.20 14.92 -11.74
C LEU A 318 8.36 15.65 -12.80
N SER A 319 8.89 16.71 -13.43
CA SER A 319 8.21 17.41 -14.53
C SER A 319 8.34 16.71 -15.88
N LEU A 320 9.08 15.58 -15.94
CA LEU A 320 9.21 14.75 -17.14
C LEU A 320 8.17 13.61 -17.18
N PHE A 321 7.38 13.46 -16.13
CA PHE A 321 6.26 12.52 -15.99
C PHE A 321 4.94 13.30 -15.82
#